data_34883c8a018fbc9acc9c2cd02a32680f
#
_entry.id   34883c8a018fbc9acc9c2cd02a32680f
#
_cell.length_a   1.000
_cell.length_b   1.000
_cell.length_c   1.000
_cell.angle_alpha   90.00
_cell.angle_beta   90.00
_cell.angle_gamma   90.00
#
_symmetry.space_group_name_H-M   'P 1'
#
loop_
_entity.id
_entity.type
_entity.pdbx_description
1 polymer ?
#
loop_
_entity_poly.entity_id
_entity_poly.type
_entity_poly.pdbx_seq_one_letter_code
_entity_poly.pdbx_strand_id
1 'polypeptide(L)'
;PHRVKPFEIEIWKSNKTNVDKELIIFMPGLGGEINNFKWIGNELARRGWPILFIDHRGSNLESFIEVLDGKETIPGSADFFLYRIKDLDAVLKAHENGEFDLPNNSYILMGHSLGALIALLYEGKKPTDQLEEKCDSALKDFAVTNLSKLLQCQLSEIPFPKKNNTNKASAIIGFNSFGSLVWPKENSTGIKTPTLLIGGTYDLITPLMNEQFRVFSALNNPSNRFLIIEGASHFSPIRINKSYEENNDLFKISESFIGSEPILVQDLSTKFIVEFLKNIKDQKIPNVVKNQRDLGLDFHLLDLETIKEISEN
;
A
#
# COMPACT_ATOMS: atom_id res chain seq x y z
N PRO A 1 22.24 12.80 4.57
CA PRO A 1 21.48 11.65 5.11
C PRO A 1 20.32 12.17 5.95
N HIS A 2 19.12 11.66 5.70
CA HIS A 2 17.90 12.04 6.44
C HIS A 2 17.67 11.17 7.68
N ARG A 3 18.50 10.15 7.90
CA ARG A 3 18.44 9.22 9.03
C ARG A 3 19.76 9.12 9.75
N VAL A 4 19.72 8.95 11.07
CA VAL A 4 20.90 8.68 11.92
C VAL A 4 21.35 7.22 11.73
N LYS A 5 20.40 6.27 11.72
CA LYS A 5 20.66 4.86 11.43
C LYS A 5 20.20 4.55 10.02
N PRO A 6 20.91 3.74 9.22
CA PRO A 6 20.48 3.37 7.86
C PRO A 6 19.20 2.55 7.94
N PHE A 7 18.45 2.57 6.85
CA PHE A 7 17.36 1.61 6.59
C PHE A 7 17.87 0.54 5.61
N GLU A 8 17.20 -0.60 5.58
CA GLU A 8 17.59 -1.72 4.74
C GLU A 8 16.69 -1.80 3.51
N ILE A 9 17.25 -2.31 2.42
CA ILE A 9 16.52 -2.66 1.20
C ILE A 9 16.88 -4.09 0.81
N GLU A 10 15.92 -4.79 0.24
CA GLU A 10 16.12 -6.13 -0.31
C GLU A 10 15.65 -6.14 -1.78
N ILE A 11 16.54 -6.52 -2.71
CA ILE A 11 16.22 -6.55 -4.14
C ILE A 11 16.14 -7.99 -4.61
N TRP A 12 15.03 -8.34 -5.24
CA TRP A 12 14.78 -9.64 -5.82
C TRP A 12 14.66 -9.51 -7.34
N LYS A 13 15.52 -10.22 -8.05
CA LYS A 13 15.50 -10.28 -9.51
C LYS A 13 15.74 -11.73 -9.98
N SER A 14 15.10 -12.10 -11.07
CA SER A 14 15.34 -13.38 -11.72
C SER A 14 16.53 -13.26 -12.68
N ASN A 15 17.25 -14.36 -12.92
CA ASN A 15 18.25 -14.45 -13.99
C ASN A 15 17.64 -14.21 -15.39
N LYS A 16 16.32 -14.25 -15.50
CA LYS A 16 15.54 -13.92 -16.69
C LYS A 16 14.86 -12.55 -16.57
N THR A 17 15.44 -11.61 -15.81
CA THR A 17 14.90 -10.26 -15.69
C THR A 17 14.74 -9.68 -17.09
N ASN A 18 13.52 -9.37 -17.47
CA ASN A 18 13.23 -8.83 -18.78
C ASN A 18 13.58 -7.34 -18.77
N VAL A 19 14.44 -6.93 -19.69
CA VAL A 19 14.88 -5.54 -19.87
C VAL A 19 13.72 -4.55 -20.04
N ASP A 20 12.54 -5.04 -20.42
CA ASP A 20 11.34 -4.20 -20.63
C ASP A 20 10.46 -4.06 -19.40
N LYS A 21 10.83 -4.63 -18.24
CA LYS A 21 9.99 -4.57 -17.03
C LYS A 21 10.57 -3.61 -16.02
N GLU A 22 9.70 -2.78 -15.50
CA GLU A 22 10.02 -1.75 -14.53
C GLU A 22 10.33 -2.34 -13.15
N LEU A 23 11.13 -1.61 -12.37
CA LEU A 23 11.36 -1.91 -10.97
C LEU A 23 10.06 -1.70 -10.17
N ILE A 24 9.64 -2.71 -9.43
CA ILE A 24 8.58 -2.57 -8.43
C ILE A 24 9.24 -2.20 -7.10
N ILE A 25 8.80 -1.11 -6.47
CA ILE A 25 9.23 -0.70 -5.14
C ILE A 25 8.10 -0.97 -4.17
N PHE A 26 8.31 -1.91 -3.25
CA PHE A 26 7.33 -2.35 -2.27
C PHE A 26 7.59 -1.74 -0.89
N MET A 27 6.55 -1.17 -0.31
CA MET A 27 6.55 -0.56 1.02
C MET A 27 5.58 -1.31 1.94
N PRO A 28 6.06 -2.00 2.99
CA PRO A 28 5.21 -2.62 4.00
C PRO A 28 4.37 -1.61 4.79
N GLY A 29 3.33 -2.09 5.46
CA GLY A 29 2.52 -1.30 6.38
C GLY A 29 3.26 -0.90 7.65
N LEU A 30 2.52 -0.29 8.58
CA LEU A 30 3.02 0.00 9.93
C LEU A 30 3.24 -1.31 10.69
N GLY A 31 4.42 -1.51 11.27
CA GLY A 31 4.79 -2.77 11.92
C GLY A 31 5.02 -3.94 10.95
N GLY A 32 5.01 -3.69 9.64
CA GLY A 32 5.22 -4.74 8.64
C GLY A 32 6.70 -5.06 8.40
N GLU A 33 6.96 -6.32 8.05
CA GLU A 33 8.29 -6.84 7.67
C GLU A 33 8.32 -7.23 6.19
N ILE A 34 9.51 -7.18 5.58
CA ILE A 34 9.75 -7.70 4.22
C ILE A 34 9.33 -9.16 4.11
N ASN A 35 9.63 -9.97 5.14
CA ASN A 35 9.34 -11.40 5.18
C ASN A 35 7.86 -11.72 4.93
N ASN A 36 6.96 -10.87 5.39
CA ASN A 36 5.52 -11.05 5.27
C ASN A 36 5.03 -10.95 3.81
N PHE A 37 5.84 -10.35 2.93
CA PHE A 37 5.50 -10.10 1.53
C PHE A 37 6.41 -10.83 0.54
N LYS A 38 7.23 -11.77 1.00
CA LYS A 38 8.10 -12.59 0.13
C LYS A 38 7.33 -13.38 -0.93
N TRP A 39 6.07 -13.70 -0.68
CA TRP A 39 5.20 -14.39 -1.63
C TRP A 39 5.03 -13.56 -2.92
N ILE A 40 4.73 -12.26 -2.83
CA ILE A 40 4.57 -11.42 -4.01
C ILE A 40 5.92 -11.14 -4.67
N GLY A 41 7.00 -11.01 -3.88
CA GLY A 41 8.36 -10.86 -4.39
C GLY A 41 8.77 -12.03 -5.28
N ASN A 42 8.56 -13.26 -4.80
CA ASN A 42 8.83 -14.48 -5.55
C ASN A 42 8.05 -14.54 -6.86
N GLU A 43 6.73 -14.28 -6.79
CA GLU A 43 5.85 -14.40 -7.94
C GLU A 43 6.15 -13.36 -9.01
N LEU A 44 6.44 -12.12 -8.65
CA LEU A 44 6.75 -11.06 -9.61
C LEU A 44 8.17 -11.21 -10.17
N ALA A 45 9.16 -11.56 -9.34
CA ALA A 45 10.52 -11.82 -9.81
C ALA A 45 10.56 -12.99 -10.81
N ARG A 46 9.85 -14.11 -10.52
CA ARG A 46 9.73 -15.24 -11.45
C ARG A 46 9.12 -14.85 -12.80
N ARG A 47 8.27 -13.86 -12.82
CA ARG A 47 7.66 -13.31 -14.04
C ARG A 47 8.49 -12.21 -14.69
N GLY A 48 9.69 -11.93 -14.15
CA GLY A 48 10.69 -11.03 -14.72
C GLY A 48 10.58 -9.58 -14.26
N TRP A 49 9.70 -9.23 -13.32
CA TRP A 49 9.72 -7.92 -12.67
C TRP A 49 10.73 -7.91 -11.53
N PRO A 50 11.77 -7.06 -11.58
CA PRO A 50 12.59 -6.83 -10.40
C PRO A 50 11.72 -6.14 -9.33
N ILE A 51 11.87 -6.57 -8.08
CA ILE A 51 11.18 -5.97 -6.95
C ILE A 51 12.16 -5.59 -5.85
N LEU A 52 12.02 -4.38 -5.32
CA LEU A 52 12.78 -3.85 -4.21
C LEU A 52 11.83 -3.62 -3.04
N PHE A 53 12.16 -4.18 -1.89
CA PHE A 53 11.48 -3.94 -0.64
C PHE A 53 12.25 -2.90 0.18
N ILE A 54 11.53 -1.97 0.79
CA ILE A 54 12.11 -1.00 1.73
C ILE A 54 11.72 -1.42 3.16
N ASP A 55 12.70 -1.66 4.01
CA ASP A 55 12.48 -1.81 5.45
C ASP A 55 12.55 -0.44 6.13
N HIS A 56 11.38 0.13 6.41
CA HIS A 56 11.27 1.47 6.98
C HIS A 56 11.55 1.47 8.48
N ARG A 57 12.83 1.54 8.85
CA ARG A 57 13.24 1.64 10.25
C ARG A 57 12.49 2.75 11.00
N GLY A 58 12.08 2.49 12.24
CA GLY A 58 11.25 3.38 13.06
C GLY A 58 9.75 3.16 12.91
N SER A 59 9.33 2.36 11.91
CA SER A 59 7.93 1.97 11.69
C SER A 59 7.78 0.53 11.19
N ASN A 60 8.84 -0.27 11.22
CA ASN A 60 8.87 -1.70 10.99
C ASN A 60 8.62 -2.48 12.29
N LEU A 61 8.53 -3.80 12.24
CA LEU A 61 8.26 -4.65 13.40
C LEU A 61 9.36 -4.56 14.45
N GLU A 62 10.64 -4.55 14.04
CA GLU A 62 11.78 -4.42 14.96
C GLU A 62 11.64 -3.17 15.84
N SER A 63 11.33 -2.03 15.23
CA SER A 63 11.14 -0.78 15.96
C SER A 63 9.96 -0.82 16.93
N PHE A 64 8.88 -1.54 16.59
CA PHE A 64 7.76 -1.76 17.49
C PHE A 64 8.17 -2.59 18.71
N ILE A 65 8.94 -3.65 18.50
CA ILE A 65 9.47 -4.49 19.59
C ILE A 65 10.42 -3.67 20.48
N GLU A 66 11.32 -2.88 19.89
CA GLU A 66 12.24 -2.01 20.64
C GLU A 66 11.49 -1.02 21.54
N VAL A 67 10.35 -0.48 21.09
CA VAL A 67 9.48 0.39 21.89
C VAL A 67 8.80 -0.40 23.01
N LEU A 68 8.24 -1.58 22.72
CA LEU A 68 7.61 -2.42 23.74
C LEU A 68 8.59 -2.88 24.82
N ASP A 69 9.85 -3.13 24.45
CA ASP A 69 10.93 -3.47 25.36
C ASP A 69 11.50 -2.26 26.14
N GLY A 70 11.01 -1.05 25.87
CA GLY A 70 11.48 0.19 26.49
C GLY A 70 12.89 0.62 26.06
N LYS A 71 13.41 0.06 24.96
CA LYS A 71 14.73 0.36 24.41
C LYS A 71 14.75 1.63 23.55
N GLU A 72 13.60 1.95 22.94
CA GLU A 72 13.39 3.14 22.13
C GLU A 72 12.13 3.87 22.59
N THR A 73 12.09 5.16 22.41
CA THR A 73 10.86 5.95 22.57
C THR A 73 10.05 5.85 21.29
N ILE A 74 8.71 5.91 21.39
CA ILE A 74 7.84 6.05 20.22
C ILE A 74 8.34 7.29 19.47
N PRO A 75 8.83 7.16 18.21
CA PRO A 75 9.13 8.33 17.40
C PRO A 75 7.91 9.24 17.42
N GLY A 76 8.10 10.55 17.50
CA GLY A 76 6.99 11.49 17.35
C GLY A 76 6.17 11.04 16.15
N SER A 77 4.89 10.81 16.37
CA SER A 77 4.03 10.00 15.50
C SER A 77 3.97 10.45 14.03
N ALA A 78 4.26 11.72 13.78
CA ALA A 78 4.30 12.28 12.43
C ALA A 78 5.62 12.01 11.69
N ASP A 79 6.73 11.85 12.40
CA ASP A 79 8.06 11.74 11.80
C ASP A 79 8.23 10.50 10.91
N PHE A 80 7.55 9.39 11.23
CA PHE A 80 7.68 8.19 10.43
C PHE A 80 7.10 8.34 9.01
N PHE A 81 6.05 9.16 8.79
CA PHE A 81 5.57 9.48 7.45
C PHE A 81 6.64 10.20 6.64
N LEU A 82 7.28 11.21 7.27
CA LEU A 82 8.33 11.98 6.65
C LEU A 82 9.55 11.11 6.32
N TYR A 83 9.93 10.20 7.23
CA TYR A 83 11.02 9.27 6.99
C TYR A 83 10.69 8.29 5.86
N ARG A 84 9.50 7.73 5.79
CA ARG A 84 9.09 6.83 4.70
C ARG A 84 9.12 7.51 3.34
N ILE A 85 8.66 8.75 3.25
CA ILE A 85 8.72 9.53 1.99
C ILE A 85 10.18 9.78 1.59
N LYS A 86 11.05 10.15 2.54
CA LYS A 86 12.47 10.38 2.28
C LYS A 86 13.24 9.09 1.96
N ASP A 87 12.86 7.96 2.56
CA ASP A 87 13.43 6.65 2.20
C ASP A 87 13.10 6.30 0.76
N LEU A 88 11.83 6.47 0.36
CA LEU A 88 11.41 6.26 -1.02
C LEU A 88 12.17 7.19 -1.99
N ASP A 89 12.30 8.47 -1.66
CA ASP A 89 13.06 9.45 -2.44
C ASP A 89 14.52 9.02 -2.63
N ALA A 90 15.15 8.52 -1.57
CA ALA A 90 16.53 8.02 -1.63
C ALA A 90 16.67 6.79 -2.52
N VAL A 91 15.73 5.84 -2.42
CA VAL A 91 15.69 4.64 -3.28
C VAL A 91 15.49 5.02 -4.75
N LEU A 92 14.56 5.91 -5.05
CA LEU A 92 14.30 6.38 -6.41
C LEU A 92 15.52 7.10 -7.01
N LYS A 93 16.20 7.92 -6.22
CA LYS A 93 17.42 8.58 -6.65
C LYS A 93 18.54 7.59 -6.93
N ALA A 94 18.71 6.57 -6.09
CA ALA A 94 19.69 5.50 -6.32
C ALA A 94 19.35 4.72 -7.60
N HIS A 95 18.07 4.46 -7.85
CA HIS A 95 17.59 3.82 -9.08
C HIS A 95 17.90 4.68 -10.33
N GLU A 96 17.60 5.98 -10.29
CA GLU A 96 17.91 6.91 -11.37
C GLU A 96 19.42 7.00 -11.67
N ASN A 97 20.25 6.90 -10.63
CA ASN A 97 21.71 6.88 -10.76
C ASN A 97 22.25 5.54 -11.28
N GLY A 98 21.42 4.52 -11.47
CA GLY A 98 21.83 3.18 -11.93
C GLY A 98 22.48 2.31 -10.86
N GLU A 99 22.35 2.65 -9.57
CA GLU A 99 23.04 1.94 -8.48
C GLU A 99 22.55 0.49 -8.28
N PHE A 100 21.38 0.14 -8.84
CA PHE A 100 20.80 -1.21 -8.68
C PHE A 100 21.07 -2.14 -9.87
N ASP A 101 21.81 -1.69 -10.89
CA ASP A 101 22.09 -2.47 -12.11
C ASP A 101 20.79 -3.03 -12.73
N LEU A 102 19.84 -2.15 -12.98
CA LEU A 102 18.55 -2.45 -13.60
C LEU A 102 18.43 -1.75 -14.96
N PRO A 103 17.70 -2.38 -15.92
CA PRO A 103 17.77 -2.01 -17.33
C PRO A 103 17.08 -0.71 -17.71
N ASN A 104 16.22 -0.17 -16.87
CA ASN A 104 15.51 1.08 -17.14
C ASN A 104 15.22 1.85 -15.85
N ASN A 105 14.91 3.15 -15.99
CA ASN A 105 14.64 4.04 -14.87
C ASN A 105 13.15 4.19 -14.54
N SER A 106 12.27 3.42 -15.20
CA SER A 106 10.84 3.39 -14.89
C SER A 106 10.58 2.54 -13.65
N TYR A 107 9.59 2.91 -12.87
CA TYR A 107 9.25 2.20 -11.64
C TYR A 107 7.73 2.11 -11.42
N ILE A 108 7.35 1.15 -10.60
CA ILE A 108 5.99 0.92 -10.11
C ILE A 108 6.05 1.05 -8.59
N LEU A 109 5.12 1.78 -8.00
CA LEU A 109 4.96 1.84 -6.55
C LEU A 109 3.96 0.79 -6.09
N MET A 110 4.33 0.02 -5.10
CA MET A 110 3.46 -0.97 -4.48
C MET A 110 3.55 -0.86 -2.95
N GLY A 111 2.45 -1.06 -2.26
CA GLY A 111 2.49 -1.05 -0.81
C GLY A 111 1.25 -1.66 -0.16
N HIS A 112 1.38 -1.93 1.14
CA HIS A 112 0.31 -2.41 1.98
C HIS A 112 0.00 -1.37 3.06
N SER A 113 -1.29 -1.12 3.34
CA SER A 113 -1.72 -0.24 4.43
C SER A 113 -1.01 1.13 4.38
N LEU A 114 -0.23 1.49 5.39
CA LEU A 114 0.57 2.71 5.41
C LEU A 114 1.50 2.83 4.20
N GLY A 115 2.09 1.72 3.73
CA GLY A 115 2.92 1.72 2.52
C GLY A 115 2.13 2.08 1.26
N ALA A 116 0.86 1.65 1.16
CA ALA A 116 -0.04 2.04 0.08
C ALA A 116 -0.38 3.54 0.15
N LEU A 117 -0.64 4.06 1.36
CA LEU A 117 -0.85 5.51 1.55
C LEU A 117 0.39 6.32 1.14
N ILE A 118 1.60 5.88 1.51
CA ILE A 118 2.85 6.54 1.11
C ILE A 118 2.98 6.59 -0.42
N ALA A 119 2.68 5.49 -1.13
CA ALA A 119 2.70 5.46 -2.59
C ALA A 119 1.74 6.49 -3.20
N LEU A 120 0.53 6.58 -2.66
CA LEU A 120 -0.48 7.55 -3.11
C LEU A 120 -0.08 8.99 -2.77
N LEU A 121 0.43 9.25 -1.57
CA LEU A 121 0.92 10.57 -1.16
C LEU A 121 2.11 11.01 -2.01
N TYR A 122 2.98 10.08 -2.37
CA TYR A 122 4.15 10.36 -3.20
C TYR A 122 3.75 10.80 -4.61
N GLU A 123 2.76 10.18 -5.23
CA GLU A 123 2.28 10.52 -6.57
C GLU A 123 1.20 11.62 -6.58
N GLY A 124 0.49 11.80 -5.48
CA GLY A 124 -0.65 12.69 -5.37
C GLY A 124 -0.34 14.13 -4.95
N LYS A 125 -1.40 14.85 -4.71
CA LYS A 125 -1.36 16.17 -4.07
C LYS A 125 -1.12 16.00 -2.57
N LYS A 126 -0.61 17.05 -1.93
CA LYS A 126 -0.57 17.13 -0.47
C LYS A 126 -1.96 16.90 0.14
N PRO A 127 -2.02 16.49 1.41
CA PRO A 127 -3.27 16.45 2.16
C PRO A 127 -4.07 17.75 2.06
N THR A 128 -5.38 17.66 2.24
CA THR A 128 -6.23 18.84 2.30
C THR A 128 -5.76 19.82 3.39
N ASP A 129 -5.85 21.12 3.12
CA ASP A 129 -5.51 22.14 4.13
C ASP A 129 -6.51 22.14 5.31
N GLN A 130 -7.66 21.45 5.18
CA GLN A 130 -8.66 21.26 6.24
C GLN A 130 -8.45 19.97 7.04
N LEU A 131 -7.29 19.30 6.93
CA LEU A 131 -7.07 18.00 7.55
C LEU A 131 -7.24 18.05 9.08
N GLU A 132 -6.73 19.09 9.73
CA GLU A 132 -6.84 19.29 11.19
C GLU A 132 -8.31 19.39 11.63
N GLU A 133 -9.11 20.23 10.98
CA GLU A 133 -10.55 20.38 11.26
C GLU A 133 -11.32 19.05 11.06
N LYS A 134 -11.00 18.33 9.98
CA LYS A 134 -11.60 17.02 9.70
C LYS A 134 -11.19 15.98 10.73
N CYS A 135 -9.98 16.04 11.25
CA CYS A 135 -9.50 15.17 12.31
C CYS A 135 -10.21 15.44 13.64
N ASP A 136 -10.36 16.71 14.01
CA ASP A 136 -11.10 17.08 15.23
C ASP A 136 -12.55 16.54 15.19
N SER A 137 -13.20 16.61 14.04
CA SER A 137 -14.52 16.05 13.85
C SER A 137 -14.51 14.52 13.89
N ALA A 138 -13.58 13.89 13.19
CA ALA A 138 -13.51 12.42 13.07
C ALA A 138 -13.14 11.73 14.38
N LEU A 139 -12.38 12.41 15.26
CA LEU A 139 -11.96 11.86 16.56
C LEU A 139 -13.00 12.06 17.66
N LYS A 140 -13.96 13.00 17.51
CA LYS A 140 -15.09 13.14 18.44
C LYS A 140 -15.99 11.89 18.43
N ASP A 141 -16.21 11.31 17.26
CA ASP A 141 -17.01 10.11 17.04
C ASP A 141 -16.15 8.89 16.71
N PHE A 142 -14.98 8.79 17.37
CA PHE A 142 -14.00 7.75 17.07
C PHE A 142 -14.57 6.36 17.34
N ALA A 143 -14.67 5.56 16.29
CA ALA A 143 -14.97 4.14 16.37
C ALA A 143 -13.67 3.34 16.27
N VAL A 144 -13.47 2.41 17.19
CA VAL A 144 -12.30 1.48 17.20
C VAL A 144 -12.17 0.68 15.88
N THR A 145 -13.25 0.59 15.12
CA THR A 145 -13.32 -0.07 13.82
C THR A 145 -12.76 0.76 12.65
N ASN A 146 -12.04 1.84 12.90
CA ASN A 146 -11.32 2.59 11.87
C ASN A 146 -10.06 3.25 12.47
N LEU A 147 -9.09 2.43 12.81
CA LEU A 147 -7.82 2.89 13.40
C LEU A 147 -7.00 3.75 12.43
N SER A 148 -7.21 3.62 11.12
CA SER A 148 -6.49 4.40 10.11
C SER A 148 -6.73 5.91 10.24
N LYS A 149 -7.84 6.36 10.82
CA LYS A 149 -8.09 7.79 11.08
C LYS A 149 -7.04 8.40 11.99
N LEU A 150 -6.60 7.67 13.02
CA LEU A 150 -5.54 8.13 13.93
C LEU A 150 -4.23 8.39 13.15
N LEU A 151 -3.87 7.50 12.23
CA LEU A 151 -2.68 7.66 11.40
C LEU A 151 -2.82 8.85 10.45
N GLN A 152 -3.98 9.04 9.83
CA GLN A 152 -4.22 10.15 8.91
C GLN A 152 -4.09 11.50 9.61
N CYS A 153 -4.57 11.61 10.85
CA CYS A 153 -4.52 12.85 11.62
C CYS A 153 -3.10 13.29 11.96
N GLN A 154 -2.16 12.37 12.06
CA GLN A 154 -0.75 12.71 12.28
C GLN A 154 -0.12 13.46 11.10
N LEU A 155 -0.69 13.32 9.90
CA LEU A 155 -0.22 14.04 8.71
C LEU A 155 -0.44 15.57 8.80
N SER A 156 -1.32 16.07 9.69
CA SER A 156 -1.50 17.50 9.91
C SER A 156 -0.30 18.14 10.62
N GLU A 157 0.50 17.35 11.32
CA GLU A 157 1.63 17.81 12.13
C GLU A 157 2.93 17.96 11.33
N ILE A 158 2.98 17.48 10.08
CA ILE A 158 4.21 17.50 9.28
C ILE A 158 4.15 18.45 8.10
N PRO A 159 5.26 19.16 7.82
CA PRO A 159 5.41 19.85 6.55
C PRO A 159 5.57 18.82 5.43
N PHE A 160 4.66 18.85 4.46
CA PHE A 160 4.72 17.91 3.35
C PHE A 160 5.99 18.18 2.50
N PRO A 161 6.90 17.21 2.34
CA PRO A 161 8.15 17.44 1.63
C PRO A 161 7.86 17.71 0.16
N LYS A 162 8.67 18.61 -0.44
CA LYS A 162 8.70 18.74 -1.90
C LYS A 162 9.32 17.50 -2.48
N LYS A 163 8.69 16.95 -3.54
CA LYS A 163 9.28 15.86 -4.31
C LYS A 163 10.57 16.32 -4.98
N ASN A 164 11.60 15.51 -4.86
CA ASN A 164 12.86 15.72 -5.57
C ASN A 164 12.89 14.99 -6.93
N ASN A 165 12.10 13.91 -7.05
CA ASN A 165 11.99 13.13 -8.27
C ASN A 165 10.95 13.75 -9.21
N THR A 166 11.32 14.01 -10.45
CA THR A 166 10.44 14.51 -11.53
C THR A 166 9.76 13.38 -12.30
N ASN A 167 10.30 12.17 -12.23
CA ASN A 167 9.72 10.99 -12.85
C ASN A 167 8.48 10.54 -12.09
N LYS A 168 7.54 9.95 -12.81
CA LYS A 168 6.32 9.40 -12.23
C LYS A 168 6.34 7.90 -12.31
N ALA A 169 5.70 7.25 -11.33
CA ALA A 169 5.44 5.83 -11.41
C ALA A 169 4.60 5.50 -12.65
N SER A 170 4.90 4.39 -13.30
CA SER A 170 4.10 3.87 -14.43
C SER A 170 2.79 3.23 -13.94
N ALA A 171 2.77 2.72 -12.72
CA ALA A 171 1.58 2.23 -12.04
C ALA A 171 1.70 2.34 -10.51
N ILE A 172 0.57 2.33 -9.82
CA ILE A 172 0.49 2.21 -8.36
C ILE A 172 -0.35 0.96 -8.03
N ILE A 173 0.10 0.17 -7.05
CA ILE A 173 -0.65 -0.97 -6.52
C ILE A 173 -0.72 -0.83 -5.00
N GLY A 174 -1.93 -0.73 -4.46
CA GLY A 174 -2.16 -0.53 -3.04
C GLY A 174 -3.03 -1.62 -2.44
N PHE A 175 -2.50 -2.35 -1.45
CA PHE A 175 -3.29 -3.27 -0.63
C PHE A 175 -3.83 -2.52 0.60
N ASN A 176 -5.13 -2.70 0.89
CA ASN A 176 -5.78 -2.21 2.11
C ASN A 176 -5.46 -0.72 2.37
N SER A 177 -5.58 0.10 1.33
CA SER A 177 -5.25 1.53 1.36
C SER A 177 -6.25 2.33 2.18
N PHE A 178 -5.84 3.53 2.61
CA PHE A 178 -6.69 4.47 3.33
C PHE A 178 -6.28 5.91 3.01
N GLY A 179 -7.09 6.90 3.41
CA GLY A 179 -6.82 8.31 3.12
C GLY A 179 -8.09 9.16 2.99
N SER A 180 -9.19 8.71 3.59
CA SER A 180 -10.50 9.39 3.53
C SER A 180 -10.50 10.82 4.09
N LEU A 181 -9.64 11.10 5.08
CA LEU A 181 -9.44 12.43 5.64
C LEU A 181 -8.40 13.23 4.85
N VAL A 182 -7.41 12.54 4.27
CA VAL A 182 -6.34 13.13 3.46
C VAL A 182 -6.91 13.73 2.17
N TRP A 183 -7.78 12.97 1.50
CA TRP A 183 -8.50 13.40 0.30
C TRP A 183 -10.00 13.18 0.49
N PRO A 184 -10.70 14.12 1.14
CA PRO A 184 -12.14 14.03 1.32
C PRO A 184 -12.88 14.05 -0.04
N LYS A 185 -14.18 13.71 -0.03
CA LYS A 185 -15.00 13.50 -1.25
C LYS A 185 -14.91 14.66 -2.26
N GLU A 186 -14.71 15.86 -1.77
CA GLU A 186 -14.63 17.07 -2.59
C GLU A 186 -13.26 17.28 -3.25
N ASN A 187 -12.25 16.53 -2.81
CA ASN A 187 -10.86 16.71 -3.23
C ASN A 187 -10.37 15.52 -4.05
N SER A 188 -9.89 15.80 -5.26
CA SER A 188 -9.17 14.80 -6.04
C SER A 188 -7.75 14.63 -5.50
N THR A 189 -7.25 13.39 -5.48
CA THR A 189 -5.85 13.07 -5.17
C THR A 189 -4.86 13.74 -6.12
N GLY A 190 -5.31 14.12 -7.33
CA GLY A 190 -4.43 14.62 -8.39
C GLY A 190 -3.56 13.54 -9.04
N ILE A 191 -3.70 12.29 -8.62
CA ILE A 191 -2.97 11.15 -9.18
C ILE A 191 -3.50 10.86 -10.58
N LYS A 192 -2.59 10.89 -11.57
CA LYS A 192 -2.88 10.52 -12.96
C LYS A 192 -2.32 9.14 -13.32
N THR A 193 -1.49 8.58 -12.48
CA THR A 193 -0.88 7.26 -12.64
C THR A 193 -1.96 6.18 -12.52
N PRO A 194 -2.01 5.20 -13.45
CA PRO A 194 -2.90 4.06 -13.35
C PRO A 194 -2.75 3.36 -12.00
N THR A 195 -3.84 3.11 -11.30
CA THR A 195 -3.82 2.61 -9.93
C THR A 195 -4.73 1.39 -9.78
N LEU A 196 -4.18 0.30 -9.23
CA LEU A 196 -4.92 -0.85 -8.75
C LEU A 196 -4.96 -0.82 -7.24
N LEU A 197 -6.14 -0.66 -6.65
CA LEU A 197 -6.35 -0.92 -5.22
C LEU A 197 -6.85 -2.35 -5.04
N ILE A 198 -6.44 -2.99 -3.94
CA ILE A 198 -6.84 -4.34 -3.55
C ILE A 198 -7.26 -4.27 -2.09
N GLY A 199 -8.47 -4.72 -1.79
CA GLY A 199 -8.99 -4.68 -0.44
C GLY A 199 -10.00 -5.79 -0.17
N GLY A 200 -10.41 -5.89 1.08
CA GLY A 200 -11.33 -6.94 1.52
C GLY A 200 -12.52 -6.40 2.29
N THR A 201 -13.63 -7.12 2.22
CA THR A 201 -14.87 -6.73 2.91
C THR A 201 -14.79 -6.90 4.43
N TYR A 202 -13.80 -7.65 4.93
CA TYR A 202 -13.59 -7.91 6.36
C TYR A 202 -12.42 -7.09 6.94
N ASP A 203 -12.03 -6.00 6.28
CA ASP A 203 -10.98 -5.10 6.78
C ASP A 203 -11.54 -4.16 7.85
N LEU A 204 -11.16 -4.38 9.10
CA LEU A 204 -11.57 -3.56 10.26
C LEU A 204 -10.55 -2.42 10.58
N ILE A 205 -9.37 -2.45 9.98
CA ILE A 205 -8.32 -1.45 10.21
C ILE A 205 -8.50 -0.28 9.24
N THR A 206 -8.73 -0.60 7.96
CA THR A 206 -9.02 0.35 6.89
C THR A 206 -10.33 -0.06 6.21
N PRO A 207 -11.49 0.17 6.85
CA PRO A 207 -12.78 -0.38 6.40
C PRO A 207 -13.09 -0.03 4.95
N LEU A 208 -13.54 -1.04 4.19
CA LEU A 208 -13.75 -0.95 2.76
C LEU A 208 -14.53 0.32 2.36
N MET A 209 -15.72 0.53 2.94
CA MET A 209 -16.61 1.63 2.56
C MET A 209 -16.12 3.00 3.03
N ASN A 210 -15.56 3.06 4.25
CA ASN A 210 -15.21 4.32 4.89
C ASN A 210 -13.83 4.84 4.51
N GLU A 211 -12.93 3.95 4.08
CA GLU A 211 -11.54 4.29 3.72
C GLU A 211 -11.24 3.96 2.26
N GLN A 212 -11.26 2.69 1.88
CA GLN A 212 -10.74 2.24 0.60
C GLN A 212 -11.57 2.77 -0.58
N PHE A 213 -12.91 2.70 -0.50
CA PHE A 213 -13.80 3.31 -1.48
C PHE A 213 -13.63 4.82 -1.59
N ARG A 214 -13.45 5.50 -0.45
CA ARG A 214 -13.25 6.96 -0.44
C ARG A 214 -11.99 7.36 -1.19
N VAL A 215 -10.88 6.69 -0.90
CA VAL A 215 -9.60 6.92 -1.60
C VAL A 215 -9.74 6.61 -3.08
N PHE A 216 -10.34 5.47 -3.44
CA PHE A 216 -10.52 5.10 -4.84
C PHE A 216 -11.38 6.11 -5.59
N SER A 217 -12.47 6.60 -4.98
CA SER A 217 -13.35 7.62 -5.57
C SER A 217 -12.65 8.96 -5.81
N ALA A 218 -11.57 9.24 -5.08
CA ALA A 218 -10.76 10.45 -5.26
C ALA A 218 -9.69 10.32 -6.36
N LEU A 219 -9.50 9.13 -6.94
CA LEU A 219 -8.61 8.88 -8.08
C LEU A 219 -9.29 9.32 -9.39
N ASN A 220 -8.49 9.68 -10.40
CA ASN A 220 -9.01 10.16 -11.67
C ASN A 220 -8.19 9.64 -12.87
N ASN A 221 -8.25 8.33 -13.11
CA ASN A 221 -7.68 7.72 -14.30
C ASN A 221 -8.62 6.59 -14.79
N PRO A 222 -8.98 6.51 -16.09
CA PRO A 222 -9.91 5.51 -16.60
C PRO A 222 -9.38 4.07 -16.46
N SER A 223 -8.07 3.89 -16.33
CA SER A 223 -7.45 2.59 -16.12
C SER A 223 -7.44 2.15 -14.65
N ASN A 224 -7.90 2.98 -13.71
CA ASN A 224 -7.96 2.60 -12.31
C ASN A 224 -8.90 1.43 -12.09
N ARG A 225 -8.48 0.49 -11.23
CA ARG A 225 -9.29 -0.66 -10.83
C ARG A 225 -9.23 -0.86 -9.33
N PHE A 226 -10.33 -1.37 -8.79
CA PHE A 226 -10.43 -1.76 -7.40
C PHE A 226 -10.83 -3.23 -7.33
N LEU A 227 -9.90 -4.09 -6.91
CA LEU A 227 -10.17 -5.49 -6.61
C LEU A 227 -10.67 -5.60 -5.18
N ILE A 228 -11.93 -6.00 -5.02
CA ILE A 228 -12.57 -6.26 -3.74
C ILE A 228 -12.69 -7.76 -3.59
N ILE A 229 -12.14 -8.32 -2.51
CA ILE A 229 -12.18 -9.75 -2.21
C ILE A 229 -13.08 -9.96 -0.99
N GLU A 230 -14.15 -10.74 -1.15
CA GLU A 230 -15.09 -10.99 -0.07
C GLU A 230 -14.45 -11.82 1.04
N GLY A 231 -14.68 -11.41 2.27
CA GLY A 231 -14.11 -12.05 3.45
C GLY A 231 -12.62 -11.80 3.70
N ALA A 232 -11.89 -11.18 2.76
CA ALA A 232 -10.50 -10.82 3.01
C ALA A 232 -10.39 -9.68 4.03
N SER A 233 -9.38 -9.74 4.89
CA SER A 233 -9.12 -8.79 5.96
C SER A 233 -7.89 -7.93 5.67
N HIS A 234 -7.57 -7.04 6.62
CA HIS A 234 -6.33 -6.25 6.59
C HIS A 234 -5.06 -7.11 6.58
N PHE A 235 -5.14 -8.30 7.17
CA PHE A 235 -4.01 -9.21 7.35
C PHE A 235 -3.92 -10.30 6.29
N SER A 236 -4.93 -10.49 5.45
CA SER A 236 -4.91 -11.50 4.39
C SER A 236 -3.74 -11.38 3.40
N PRO A 237 -3.23 -10.17 3.06
CA PRO A 237 -2.03 -10.03 2.24
C PRO A 237 -0.73 -10.37 2.99
N ILE A 238 -0.76 -10.49 4.31
CA ILE A 238 0.41 -10.72 5.15
C ILE A 238 0.61 -12.22 5.32
N ARG A 239 1.80 -12.72 4.98
CA ARG A 239 2.15 -14.10 5.24
C ARG A 239 2.79 -14.23 6.61
N ILE A 240 2.07 -14.84 7.55
CA ILE A 240 2.58 -15.11 8.89
C ILE A 240 3.47 -16.35 8.84
N ASN A 241 4.67 -16.28 9.39
CA ASN A 241 5.56 -17.42 9.45
C ASN A 241 5.21 -18.24 10.69
N LYS A 242 4.82 -19.53 10.53
CA LYS A 242 4.37 -20.41 11.61
C LYS A 242 5.36 -20.53 12.79
N SER A 243 6.64 -20.26 12.57
CA SER A 243 7.64 -20.27 13.64
C SER A 243 7.49 -19.12 14.66
N TYR A 244 6.73 -18.06 14.31
CA TYR A 244 6.40 -16.96 15.22
C TYR A 244 5.08 -17.18 16.00
N GLU A 245 4.24 -18.13 15.53
CA GLU A 245 2.92 -18.41 16.11
C GLU A 245 3.00 -18.98 17.53
N GLU A 246 4.07 -19.70 17.87
CA GLU A 246 4.14 -20.42 19.15
C GLU A 246 4.42 -19.54 20.37
N ASN A 247 4.88 -18.29 20.20
CA ASN A 247 5.38 -17.47 21.31
C ASN A 247 4.84 -16.04 21.42
N ASN A 248 3.83 -15.63 20.65
CA ASN A 248 3.41 -14.22 20.66
C ASN A 248 1.88 -14.04 20.71
N ASP A 249 1.35 -13.56 21.85
CA ASP A 249 -0.08 -13.35 22.05
C ASP A 249 -0.70 -12.28 21.09
N LEU A 250 0.11 -11.38 20.56
CA LEU A 250 -0.31 -10.45 19.50
C LEU A 250 -0.66 -11.17 18.18
N PHE A 251 -0.03 -12.30 17.89
CA PHE A 251 -0.32 -13.12 16.73
C PHE A 251 -1.65 -13.88 16.87
N LYS A 252 -2.00 -14.35 18.04
CA LYS A 252 -3.29 -15.03 18.29
C LYS A 252 -4.48 -14.09 18.08
N ILE A 253 -4.30 -12.80 18.34
CA ILE A 253 -5.30 -11.78 18.05
C ILE A 253 -5.45 -11.62 16.53
N SER A 254 -4.34 -11.65 15.76
CA SER A 254 -4.38 -11.51 14.29
C SER A 254 -5.06 -12.70 13.60
N GLU A 255 -4.88 -13.93 14.08
CA GLU A 255 -5.55 -15.12 13.52
C GLU A 255 -7.08 -15.00 13.54
N SER A 256 -7.65 -14.44 14.62
CA SER A 256 -9.10 -14.20 14.73
C SER A 256 -9.63 -13.17 13.72
N PHE A 257 -8.75 -12.39 13.08
CA PHE A 257 -9.08 -11.33 12.12
C PHE A 257 -8.57 -11.60 10.70
N ILE A 258 -8.08 -12.80 10.41
CA ILE A 258 -7.52 -13.13 9.08
C ILE A 258 -8.61 -13.19 8.01
N GLY A 259 -9.81 -13.65 8.33
CA GLY A 259 -10.91 -13.78 7.36
C GLY A 259 -10.66 -14.92 6.37
N SER A 260 -10.81 -14.64 5.07
CA SER A 260 -10.58 -15.63 4.00
C SER A 260 -9.12 -16.13 4.01
N GLU A 261 -8.94 -17.39 3.58
CA GLU A 261 -7.63 -18.07 3.54
C GLU A 261 -6.56 -17.21 2.85
N PRO A 262 -5.48 -16.81 3.56
CA PRO A 262 -4.49 -15.86 3.04
C PRO A 262 -3.84 -16.28 1.72
N ILE A 263 -3.54 -17.56 1.54
CA ILE A 263 -2.90 -18.08 0.32
C ILE A 263 -3.80 -17.82 -0.89
N LEU A 264 -5.11 -18.06 -0.77
CA LEU A 264 -6.05 -17.84 -1.86
C LEU A 264 -6.19 -16.34 -2.20
N VAL A 265 -6.20 -15.48 -1.17
CA VAL A 265 -6.22 -14.02 -1.35
C VAL A 265 -4.95 -13.55 -2.05
N GLN A 266 -3.79 -14.08 -1.68
CA GLN A 266 -2.49 -13.75 -2.27
C GLN A 266 -2.41 -14.20 -3.74
N ASP A 267 -2.87 -15.41 -4.05
CA ASP A 267 -2.87 -15.95 -5.42
C ASP A 267 -3.81 -15.16 -6.32
N LEU A 268 -5.03 -14.86 -5.85
CA LEU A 268 -5.99 -14.04 -6.58
C LEU A 268 -5.45 -12.63 -6.82
N SER A 269 -4.87 -12.01 -5.79
CA SER A 269 -4.24 -10.69 -5.90
C SER A 269 -3.12 -10.69 -6.93
N THR A 270 -2.23 -11.69 -6.90
CA THR A 270 -1.14 -11.84 -7.86
C THR A 270 -1.65 -11.92 -9.30
N LYS A 271 -2.71 -12.69 -9.53
CA LYS A 271 -3.34 -12.82 -10.85
C LYS A 271 -3.74 -11.45 -11.39
N PHE A 272 -4.47 -10.67 -10.60
CA PHE A 272 -4.96 -9.36 -11.02
C PHE A 272 -3.86 -8.30 -11.13
N ILE A 273 -2.84 -8.35 -10.28
CA ILE A 273 -1.67 -7.49 -10.41
C ILE A 273 -0.96 -7.71 -11.76
N VAL A 274 -0.68 -8.97 -12.08
CA VAL A 274 0.00 -9.32 -13.34
C VAL A 274 -0.84 -8.93 -14.55
N GLU A 275 -2.15 -9.14 -14.51
CA GLU A 275 -3.06 -8.73 -15.58
C GLU A 275 -3.12 -7.22 -15.73
N PHE A 276 -3.25 -6.49 -14.61
CA PHE A 276 -3.26 -5.03 -14.60
C PHE A 276 -1.97 -4.46 -15.21
N LEU A 277 -0.81 -4.91 -14.77
CA LEU A 277 0.48 -4.43 -15.27
C LEU A 277 0.67 -4.72 -16.78
N LYS A 278 0.19 -5.88 -17.26
CA LYS A 278 0.20 -6.18 -18.70
C LYS A 278 -0.70 -5.22 -19.47
N ASN A 279 -1.92 -5.00 -18.99
CA ASN A 279 -2.87 -4.09 -19.65
C ASN A 279 -2.32 -2.67 -19.74
N ILE A 280 -1.72 -2.16 -18.65
CA ILE A 280 -1.09 -0.83 -18.63
C ILE A 280 0.04 -0.74 -19.67
N LYS A 281 0.93 -1.74 -19.70
CA LYS A 281 2.01 -1.81 -20.67
C LYS A 281 1.50 -1.81 -22.11
N ASP A 282 0.44 -2.57 -22.37
CA ASP A 282 -0.20 -2.67 -23.68
C ASP A 282 -1.14 -1.48 -24.01
N GLN A 283 -1.23 -0.49 -23.13
CA GLN A 283 -2.14 0.67 -23.19
C GLN A 283 -3.62 0.25 -23.34
N LYS A 284 -3.99 -0.88 -22.74
CA LYS A 284 -5.36 -1.38 -22.70
C LYS A 284 -6.03 -0.96 -21.40
N ILE A 285 -7.32 -0.67 -21.48
CA ILE A 285 -8.14 -0.42 -20.29
C ILE A 285 -8.51 -1.80 -19.69
N PRO A 286 -8.16 -2.08 -18.42
CA PRO A 286 -8.54 -3.34 -17.79
C PRO A 286 -10.06 -3.53 -17.74
N ASN A 287 -10.54 -4.75 -17.87
CA ASN A 287 -11.97 -5.06 -17.81
C ASN A 287 -12.55 -4.80 -16.41
N VAL A 288 -13.85 -4.56 -16.35
CA VAL A 288 -14.64 -4.56 -15.12
C VAL A 288 -15.26 -5.94 -14.95
N VAL A 289 -15.26 -6.46 -13.73
CA VAL A 289 -15.79 -7.79 -13.41
C VAL A 289 -16.59 -7.69 -12.11
N LYS A 290 -17.87 -8.02 -12.15
CA LYS A 290 -18.77 -7.98 -10.98
C LYS A 290 -19.21 -9.40 -10.62
N ASN A 291 -19.29 -9.70 -9.32
CA ASN A 291 -19.85 -10.96 -8.79
C ASN A 291 -19.23 -12.21 -9.43
N GLN A 292 -17.92 -12.32 -9.40
CA GLN A 292 -17.20 -13.47 -9.91
C GLN A 292 -16.64 -14.32 -8.78
N ARG A 293 -16.39 -15.59 -9.08
CA ARG A 293 -15.75 -16.54 -8.20
C ARG A 293 -14.53 -17.16 -8.87
N ASP A 294 -13.40 -17.10 -8.18
CA ASP A 294 -12.16 -17.76 -8.62
C ASP A 294 -11.36 -18.19 -7.40
N LEU A 295 -10.60 -19.27 -7.51
CA LEU A 295 -9.83 -19.85 -6.41
C LEU A 295 -10.66 -20.08 -5.11
N GLY A 296 -11.97 -20.25 -5.24
CA GLY A 296 -12.86 -20.41 -4.07
C GLY A 296 -13.28 -19.10 -3.39
N LEU A 297 -12.82 -17.96 -3.88
CA LEU A 297 -13.16 -16.62 -3.36
C LEU A 297 -14.15 -15.92 -4.28
N ASP A 298 -15.09 -15.21 -3.68
CA ASP A 298 -15.96 -14.27 -4.38
C ASP A 298 -15.27 -12.89 -4.43
N PHE A 299 -15.33 -12.23 -5.61
CA PHE A 299 -14.63 -10.96 -5.80
C PHE A 299 -15.29 -10.07 -6.85
N HIS A 300 -14.87 -8.80 -6.84
CA HIS A 300 -15.27 -7.78 -7.82
C HIS A 300 -14.04 -7.00 -8.27
N LEU A 301 -13.92 -6.73 -9.57
CA LEU A 301 -12.94 -5.79 -10.11
C LEU A 301 -13.69 -4.60 -10.72
N LEU A 302 -13.70 -3.50 -10.01
CA LEU A 302 -14.53 -2.33 -10.31
C LEU A 302 -13.70 -1.16 -10.85
N ASP A 303 -14.35 -0.30 -11.63
CA ASP A 303 -13.82 1.00 -12.04
C ASP A 303 -14.49 2.14 -11.27
N LEU A 304 -14.05 3.37 -11.57
CA LEU A 304 -14.58 4.58 -10.93
C LEU A 304 -16.05 4.82 -11.24
N GLU A 305 -16.51 4.48 -12.44
CA GLU A 305 -17.90 4.68 -12.86
C GLU A 305 -18.83 3.77 -12.05
N THR A 306 -18.50 2.49 -12.00
CA THR A 306 -19.25 1.52 -11.20
C THR A 306 -19.31 1.89 -9.70
N ILE A 307 -18.20 2.39 -9.15
CA ILE A 307 -18.17 2.79 -7.74
C ILE A 307 -19.04 4.01 -7.46
N LYS A 308 -19.07 4.98 -8.38
CA LYS A 308 -19.99 6.13 -8.27
C LYS A 308 -21.44 5.69 -8.27
N GLU A 309 -21.82 4.81 -9.19
CA GLU A 309 -23.19 4.23 -9.24
C GLU A 309 -23.58 3.56 -7.91
N ILE A 310 -22.66 2.80 -7.30
CA ILE A 310 -22.90 2.13 -6.00
C ILE A 310 -23.04 3.15 -4.86
N SER A 311 -22.30 4.25 -4.91
CA SER A 311 -22.29 5.26 -3.85
C SER A 311 -23.47 6.25 -3.90
N GLU A 312 -24.21 6.30 -5.02
CA GLU A 312 -25.38 7.16 -5.24
C GLU A 312 -26.71 6.45 -4.98
N ASN A 313 -26.71 5.12 -4.90
CA ASN A 313 -27.84 4.29 -4.51
C ASN A 313 -27.79 3.89 -3.03
#